data_2ec4c28654aec005e47c1bcd44ecb1f9
#
_entry.id   2ec4c28654aec005e47c1bcd44ecb1f9
#
_cell.length_a   1.000
_cell.length_b   1.000
_cell.length_c   1.000
_cell.angle_alpha   90.00
_cell.angle_beta   90.00
_cell.angle_gamma   90.00
#
_symmetry.space_group_name_H-M   'P 1'
#
loop_
_entity.id
_entity.type
_entity.pdbx_description
1 polymer ?
#
loop_
_entity_poly.entity_id
_entity_poly.type
_entity_poly.pdbx_seq_one_letter_code
_entity_poly.pdbx_strand_id
1 'polypeptide(L)'
;MPMNFFIYNARAGNSSYTNRAALLNLIKSNPDNIIFETEKSNDEIQLTEKAIRLGAKNIIAVGGDGTLNKVASLLVGTEINLGIIPIGSGNGLARHLGLSFAPEIALHTAINGKPIKIDTCTINNRMFFCTAGIGFDAEVASIFNKRKKRGLLNYIISFFIALKHFNPIEIEINGEKESVFLFTMANANQYGNNAF
;
A
#
# COMPACT_ATOMS: atom_id res chain seq x y z
N MET A 1 13.94 -21.41 -13.41
CA MET A 1 14.23 -20.39 -12.37
C MET A 1 12.91 -19.85 -11.85
N PRO A 2 12.78 -19.40 -10.63
CA PRO A 2 11.52 -18.80 -10.18
C PRO A 2 11.28 -17.51 -10.95
N MET A 3 10.20 -17.45 -11.72
CA MET A 3 9.75 -16.23 -12.39
C MET A 3 9.29 -15.22 -11.34
N ASN A 4 9.81 -14.00 -11.41
CA ASN A 4 9.37 -12.88 -10.57
C ASN A 4 8.29 -12.09 -11.31
N PHE A 5 7.14 -11.93 -10.69
CA PHE A 5 6.03 -11.16 -11.26
C PHE A 5 5.93 -9.80 -10.59
N PHE A 6 6.01 -8.75 -11.37
CA PHE A 6 5.93 -7.38 -10.90
C PHE A 6 4.55 -6.82 -11.22
N ILE A 7 3.82 -6.40 -10.18
CA ILE A 7 2.56 -5.67 -10.34
C ILE A 7 2.90 -4.18 -10.23
N TYR A 8 3.04 -3.54 -11.37
CA TYR A 8 3.50 -2.16 -11.49
C TYR A 8 2.33 -1.19 -11.62
N ASN A 9 2.16 -0.33 -10.63
CA ASN A 9 1.18 0.75 -10.67
C ASN A 9 1.83 2.04 -11.18
N ALA A 10 1.66 2.32 -12.48
CA ALA A 10 2.18 3.52 -13.12
C ALA A 10 1.61 4.84 -12.55
N ARG A 11 0.46 4.79 -11.87
CA ARG A 11 -0.20 5.95 -11.26
C ARG A 11 0.20 6.20 -9.81
N ALA A 12 0.96 5.30 -9.19
CA ALA A 12 1.39 5.45 -7.80
C ALA A 12 2.38 6.62 -7.65
N GLY A 13 2.31 7.34 -6.54
CA GLY A 13 3.22 8.43 -6.20
C GLY A 13 2.95 9.75 -6.95
N ASN A 14 3.78 10.75 -6.68
CA ASN A 14 3.77 12.03 -7.39
C ASN A 14 4.60 11.93 -8.68
N SER A 15 4.34 12.85 -9.63
CA SER A 15 5.11 13.00 -10.88
C SER A 15 6.62 13.26 -10.67
N SER A 16 7.02 13.59 -9.45
CA SER A 16 8.40 13.83 -9.03
C SER A 16 9.22 12.58 -8.68
N TYR A 17 8.68 11.35 -8.81
CA TYR A 17 9.53 10.15 -8.77
C TYR A 17 10.30 10.08 -10.10
N THR A 18 11.43 10.77 -10.13
CA THR A 18 12.27 11.02 -11.31
C THR A 18 12.90 9.76 -11.91
N ASN A 19 12.78 8.60 -11.24
CA ASN A 19 13.47 7.36 -11.62
C ASN A 19 12.57 6.22 -12.10
N ARG A 20 11.30 6.48 -12.50
CA ARG A 20 10.40 5.40 -12.96
C ARG A 20 10.94 4.66 -14.18
N ALA A 21 11.43 5.41 -15.16
CA ALA A 21 11.98 4.81 -16.36
C ALA A 21 13.25 4.00 -16.04
N ALA A 22 14.11 4.51 -15.16
CA ALA A 22 15.28 3.80 -14.69
C ALA A 22 14.91 2.51 -13.96
N LEU A 23 13.93 2.56 -13.04
CA LEU A 23 13.42 1.38 -12.35
C LEU A 23 12.86 0.33 -13.33
N LEU A 24 12.02 0.75 -14.28
CA LEU A 24 11.47 -0.15 -15.28
C LEU A 24 12.55 -0.79 -16.16
N ASN A 25 13.55 -0.01 -16.58
CA ASN A 25 14.69 -0.52 -17.34
C ASN A 25 15.50 -1.53 -16.51
N LEU A 26 15.69 -1.24 -15.23
CA LEU A 26 16.37 -2.15 -14.31
C LEU A 26 15.60 -3.47 -14.10
N ILE A 27 14.26 -3.41 -13.96
CA ILE A 27 13.44 -4.62 -13.87
C ILE A 27 13.51 -5.42 -15.18
N LYS A 28 13.40 -4.74 -16.34
CA LYS A 28 13.42 -5.36 -17.67
C LYS A 28 14.79 -5.94 -18.07
N SER A 29 15.87 -5.52 -17.40
CA SER A 29 17.22 -6.03 -17.71
C SER A 29 17.39 -7.53 -17.40
N ASN A 30 16.53 -8.09 -16.53
CA ASN A 30 16.49 -9.53 -16.28
C ASN A 30 15.30 -10.15 -17.02
N PRO A 31 15.53 -11.06 -17.98
CA PRO A 31 14.48 -11.71 -18.78
C PRO A 31 13.53 -12.61 -17.96
N ASP A 32 13.92 -13.04 -16.76
CA ASP A 32 13.10 -13.84 -15.86
C ASP A 32 12.03 -12.99 -15.12
N ASN A 33 12.07 -11.67 -15.28
CA ASN A 33 11.10 -10.74 -14.67
C ASN A 33 9.93 -10.49 -15.62
N ILE A 34 8.72 -10.73 -15.13
CA ILE A 34 7.47 -10.49 -15.85
C ILE A 34 6.78 -9.27 -15.25
N ILE A 35 6.54 -8.24 -16.05
CA ILE A 35 5.90 -7.01 -15.59
C ILE A 35 4.44 -6.98 -16.06
N PHE A 36 3.53 -6.82 -15.11
CA PHE A 36 2.13 -6.52 -15.32
C PHE A 36 1.87 -5.07 -14.90
N GLU A 37 1.57 -4.22 -15.86
CA GLU A 37 1.27 -2.81 -15.62
C GLU A 37 -0.23 -2.60 -15.46
N THR A 38 -0.62 -1.81 -14.45
CA THR A 38 -2.02 -1.46 -14.23
C THR A 38 -2.44 -0.30 -15.13
N GLU A 39 -3.57 -0.44 -15.80
CA GLU A 39 -4.17 0.60 -16.63
C GLU A 39 -5.33 1.32 -15.90
N LYS A 40 -6.07 0.57 -15.09
CA LYS A 40 -7.27 1.03 -14.37
C LYS A 40 -7.14 0.83 -12.88
N SER A 41 -8.07 1.41 -12.15
CA SER A 41 -8.23 1.14 -10.72
C SER A 41 -8.63 -0.33 -10.52
N ASN A 42 -8.01 -0.98 -9.54
CA ASN A 42 -8.20 -2.40 -9.17
C ASN A 42 -7.63 -3.45 -10.13
N ASP A 43 -6.93 -3.06 -11.20
CA ASP A 43 -6.22 -4.02 -12.05
C ASP A 43 -5.20 -4.84 -11.26
N GLU A 44 -4.67 -4.28 -10.16
CA GLU A 44 -3.73 -4.98 -9.26
C GLU A 44 -4.28 -6.34 -8.83
N ILE A 45 -5.60 -6.44 -8.59
CA ILE A 45 -6.26 -7.68 -8.16
C ILE A 45 -6.19 -8.72 -9.27
N GLN A 46 -6.69 -8.40 -10.46
CA GLN A 46 -6.74 -9.33 -11.59
C GLN A 46 -5.34 -9.74 -12.06
N LEU A 47 -4.39 -8.80 -12.04
CA LEU A 47 -3.00 -9.05 -12.44
C LEU A 47 -2.28 -9.94 -11.41
N THR A 48 -2.56 -9.76 -10.11
CA THR A 48 -2.03 -10.64 -9.06
C THR A 48 -2.60 -12.05 -9.19
N GLU A 49 -3.91 -12.20 -9.38
CA GLU A 49 -4.53 -13.50 -9.63
C GLU A 49 -3.96 -14.18 -10.88
N LYS A 50 -3.70 -13.42 -11.95
CA LYS A 50 -3.04 -13.92 -13.15
C LYS A 50 -1.64 -14.44 -12.84
N ALA A 51 -0.85 -13.71 -12.07
CA ALA A 51 0.49 -14.14 -11.66
C ALA A 51 0.43 -15.44 -10.83
N ILE A 52 -0.52 -15.53 -9.89
CA ILE A 52 -0.76 -16.75 -9.09
C ILE A 52 -1.07 -17.95 -10.00
N ARG A 53 -2.01 -17.79 -10.95
CA ARG A 53 -2.38 -18.85 -11.91
C ARG A 53 -1.21 -19.29 -12.79
N LEU A 54 -0.25 -18.40 -13.08
CA LEU A 54 0.97 -18.69 -13.82
C LEU A 54 2.05 -19.35 -12.97
N GLY A 55 1.78 -19.65 -11.70
CA GLY A 55 2.70 -20.35 -10.82
C GLY A 55 3.79 -19.45 -10.23
N ALA A 56 3.48 -18.17 -9.97
CA ALA A 56 4.40 -17.24 -9.33
C ALA A 56 4.88 -17.79 -7.97
N LYS A 57 6.18 -17.70 -7.73
CA LYS A 57 6.77 -17.91 -6.40
C LYS A 57 7.05 -16.61 -5.69
N ASN A 58 7.31 -15.56 -6.46
CA ASN A 58 7.52 -14.20 -5.96
C ASN A 58 6.62 -13.25 -6.73
N ILE A 59 5.83 -12.45 -6.02
CA ILE A 59 5.04 -11.35 -6.58
C ILE A 59 5.52 -10.06 -5.93
N ILE A 60 5.95 -9.11 -6.75
CA ILE A 60 6.54 -7.85 -6.31
C ILE A 60 5.53 -6.71 -6.57
N ALA A 61 5.05 -6.10 -5.51
CA ALA A 61 4.21 -4.91 -5.58
C ALA A 61 5.08 -3.67 -5.80
N VAL A 62 4.93 -3.03 -6.96
CA VAL A 62 5.61 -1.78 -7.31
C VAL A 62 4.58 -0.66 -7.27
N GLY A 63 4.49 0.03 -6.12
CA GLY A 63 3.41 0.99 -5.90
C GLY A 63 3.48 1.67 -4.54
N GLY A 64 2.36 2.25 -4.12
CA GLY A 64 2.14 2.76 -2.76
C GLY A 64 1.33 1.79 -1.91
N ASP A 65 0.91 2.25 -0.72
CA ASP A 65 0.19 1.44 0.26
C ASP A 65 -1.08 0.78 -0.29
N GLY A 66 -1.81 1.48 -1.16
CA GLY A 66 -3.02 0.92 -1.78
C GLY A 66 -2.75 -0.23 -2.75
N THR A 67 -1.69 -0.14 -3.56
CA THR A 67 -1.24 -1.22 -4.44
C THR A 67 -0.77 -2.41 -3.62
N LEU A 68 0.07 -2.12 -2.62
CA LEU A 68 0.59 -3.13 -1.71
C LEU A 68 -0.53 -3.89 -1.00
N ASN A 69 -1.51 -3.18 -0.45
CA ASN A 69 -2.61 -3.79 0.29
C ASN A 69 -3.43 -4.75 -0.59
N LYS A 70 -3.72 -4.38 -1.84
CA LYS A 70 -4.47 -5.23 -2.77
C LYS A 70 -3.69 -6.48 -3.17
N VAL A 71 -2.40 -6.33 -3.50
CA VAL A 71 -1.53 -7.46 -3.84
C VAL A 71 -1.37 -8.39 -2.63
N ALA A 72 -0.99 -7.84 -1.49
CA ALA A 72 -0.76 -8.60 -0.26
C ALA A 72 -2.00 -9.38 0.19
N SER A 73 -3.19 -8.79 0.10
CA SER A 73 -4.44 -9.45 0.51
C SER A 73 -4.72 -10.75 -0.24
N LEU A 74 -4.26 -10.87 -1.50
CA LEU A 74 -4.42 -12.08 -2.31
C LEU A 74 -3.36 -13.15 -2.00
N LEU A 75 -2.29 -12.78 -1.31
CA LEU A 75 -1.18 -13.68 -0.99
C LEU A 75 -1.28 -14.25 0.42
N VAL A 76 -2.15 -13.72 1.27
CA VAL A 76 -2.35 -14.26 2.63
C VAL A 76 -2.79 -15.71 2.57
N GLY A 77 -2.11 -16.56 3.34
CA GLY A 77 -2.37 -18.02 3.37
C GLY A 77 -1.77 -18.78 2.18
N THR A 78 -0.99 -18.14 1.32
CA THR A 78 -0.22 -18.80 0.24
C THR A 78 1.25 -18.91 0.61
N GLU A 79 2.00 -19.76 -0.13
CA GLU A 79 3.46 -19.87 -0.03
C GLU A 79 4.20 -18.90 -0.97
N ILE A 80 3.50 -17.90 -1.53
CA ILE A 80 4.07 -16.94 -2.46
C ILE A 80 4.69 -15.79 -1.67
N ASN A 81 5.95 -15.47 -1.96
CA ASN A 81 6.62 -14.34 -1.33
C ASN A 81 6.14 -13.01 -1.93
N LEU A 82 5.91 -12.04 -1.06
CA LEU A 82 5.63 -10.67 -1.43
C LEU A 82 6.91 -9.83 -1.40
N GLY A 83 7.33 -9.32 -2.55
CA GLY A 83 8.34 -8.26 -2.63
C GLY A 83 7.67 -6.88 -2.65
N ILE A 84 8.38 -5.85 -2.16
CA ILE A 84 7.86 -4.48 -2.11
C ILE A 84 8.87 -3.52 -2.72
N ILE A 85 8.45 -2.76 -3.72
CA ILE A 85 9.20 -1.60 -4.25
C ILE A 85 8.34 -0.36 -4.04
N PRO A 86 8.68 0.48 -3.03
CA PRO A 86 7.85 1.59 -2.62
C PRO A 86 8.04 2.80 -3.52
N ILE A 87 7.05 3.14 -4.32
CA ILE A 87 7.03 4.33 -5.18
C ILE A 87 5.85 5.27 -4.89
N GLY A 88 5.09 4.99 -3.83
CA GLY A 88 3.96 5.81 -3.37
C GLY A 88 4.39 7.02 -2.54
N SER A 89 3.42 7.78 -2.05
CA SER A 89 3.67 8.96 -1.20
C SER A 89 3.86 8.60 0.27
N GLY A 90 3.13 7.63 0.81
CA GLY A 90 3.19 7.21 2.21
C GLY A 90 4.19 6.08 2.43
N ASN A 91 3.90 4.93 1.84
CA ASN A 91 4.68 3.70 1.92
C ASN A 91 4.91 3.24 3.36
N GLY A 92 3.84 3.26 4.18
CA GLY A 92 3.89 3.01 5.62
C GLY A 92 4.49 1.65 5.96
N LEU A 93 4.02 0.56 5.32
CA LEU A 93 4.56 -0.76 5.58
C LEU A 93 6.02 -0.89 5.14
N ALA A 94 6.40 -0.31 3.99
CA ALA A 94 7.78 -0.33 3.53
C ALA A 94 8.72 0.39 4.52
N ARG A 95 8.29 1.51 5.08
CA ARG A 95 9.03 2.25 6.13
C ARG A 95 9.13 1.45 7.42
N HIS A 96 8.03 0.84 7.86
CA HIS A 96 8.01 -0.02 9.05
C HIS A 96 9.01 -1.17 8.92
N LEU A 97 9.09 -1.77 7.74
CA LEU A 97 10.03 -2.87 7.46
C LEU A 97 11.47 -2.39 7.16
N GLY A 98 11.75 -1.09 7.20
CA GLY A 98 13.07 -0.54 6.92
C GLY A 98 13.53 -0.71 5.47
N LEU A 99 12.60 -0.84 4.52
CA LEU A 99 12.95 -1.04 3.11
C LEU A 99 13.52 0.23 2.48
N SER A 100 14.51 0.04 1.62
CA SER A 100 15.13 1.13 0.89
C SER A 100 14.20 1.71 -0.18
N PHE A 101 14.31 3.03 -0.39
CA PHE A 101 13.63 3.74 -1.48
C PHE A 101 14.54 3.94 -2.70
N ALA A 102 15.82 3.56 -2.61
CA ALA A 102 16.72 3.53 -3.76
C ALA A 102 16.33 2.37 -4.69
N PRO A 103 16.07 2.62 -5.98
CA PRO A 103 15.53 1.61 -6.90
C PRO A 103 16.31 0.31 -6.95
N GLU A 104 17.63 0.40 -7.02
CA GLU A 104 18.53 -0.75 -7.13
C GLU A 104 18.49 -1.62 -5.86
N ILE A 105 18.53 -0.97 -4.69
CA ILE A 105 18.49 -1.67 -3.40
C ILE A 105 17.11 -2.27 -3.16
N ALA A 106 16.04 -1.52 -3.48
CA ALA A 106 14.67 -1.99 -3.34
C ALA A 106 14.42 -3.22 -4.24
N LEU A 107 14.86 -3.17 -5.51
CA LEU A 107 14.74 -4.29 -6.43
C LEU A 107 15.53 -5.50 -5.95
N HIS A 108 16.79 -5.31 -5.54
CA HIS A 108 17.61 -6.39 -5.02
C HIS A 108 16.96 -7.04 -3.80
N THR A 109 16.46 -6.24 -2.85
CA THR A 109 15.80 -6.75 -1.65
C THR A 109 14.50 -7.47 -1.98
N ALA A 110 13.70 -6.96 -2.92
CA ALA A 110 12.42 -7.56 -3.31
C ALA A 110 12.59 -8.94 -3.98
N ILE A 111 13.72 -9.18 -4.67
CA ILE A 111 14.00 -10.45 -5.37
C ILE A 111 14.79 -11.42 -4.48
N ASN A 112 15.83 -10.92 -3.80
CA ASN A 112 16.85 -11.75 -3.15
C ASN A 112 16.83 -11.66 -1.61
N GLY A 113 15.98 -10.79 -1.05
CA GLY A 113 15.87 -10.63 0.40
C GLY A 113 15.37 -11.90 1.09
N LYS A 114 15.76 -12.08 2.34
CA LYS A 114 15.24 -13.18 3.16
C LYS A 114 13.78 -12.88 3.51
N PRO A 115 12.82 -13.77 3.17
CA PRO A 115 11.43 -13.59 3.55
C PRO A 115 11.25 -13.58 5.07
N ILE A 116 10.39 -12.69 5.54
CA ILE A 116 9.95 -12.63 6.94
C ILE A 116 8.43 -12.78 6.99
N LYS A 117 7.92 -13.33 8.07
CA LYS A 117 6.48 -13.38 8.33
C LYS A 117 6.08 -12.12 9.08
N ILE A 118 4.96 -11.55 8.69
CA ILE A 118 4.34 -10.41 9.37
C ILE A 118 2.90 -10.77 9.74
N ASP A 119 2.39 -10.13 10.77
CA ASP A 119 0.99 -10.26 11.15
C ASP A 119 0.10 -9.60 10.10
N THR A 120 -1.12 -10.13 9.98
CA THR A 120 -2.17 -9.58 9.14
C THR A 120 -3.39 -9.28 9.98
N CYS A 121 -4.04 -8.17 9.72
CA CYS A 121 -5.23 -7.75 10.45
C CYS A 121 -6.42 -7.59 9.51
N THR A 122 -7.61 -7.73 10.07
CA THR A 122 -8.86 -7.48 9.34
C THR A 122 -9.77 -6.56 10.12
N ILE A 123 -10.46 -5.67 9.41
CA ILE A 123 -11.57 -4.87 9.92
C ILE A 123 -12.73 -4.96 8.93
N ASN A 124 -13.91 -5.37 9.40
CA ASN A 124 -15.09 -5.56 8.56
C ASN A 124 -14.77 -6.40 7.28
N ASN A 125 -14.08 -7.52 7.45
CA ASN A 125 -13.65 -8.43 6.38
C ASN A 125 -12.68 -7.81 5.35
N ARG A 126 -12.07 -6.65 5.64
CA ARG A 126 -11.04 -6.03 4.82
C ARG A 126 -9.69 -6.18 5.48
N MET A 127 -8.73 -6.73 4.76
CA MET A 127 -7.37 -6.88 5.26
C MET A 127 -6.62 -5.55 5.26
N PHE A 128 -5.77 -5.37 6.26
CA PHE A 128 -4.78 -4.31 6.29
C PHE A 128 -3.47 -4.81 6.89
N PHE A 129 -2.36 -4.19 6.51
CA PHE A 129 -1.01 -4.63 6.86
C PHE A 129 -0.21 -3.55 7.60
N CYS A 130 -0.71 -2.32 7.62
CA CYS A 130 -0.07 -1.19 8.28
C CYS A 130 -1.01 -0.63 9.35
N THR A 131 -1.87 0.29 8.97
CA THR A 131 -2.87 0.88 9.85
C THR A 131 -4.24 0.90 9.20
N ALA A 132 -5.29 0.77 10.01
CA ALA A 132 -6.65 1.01 9.61
C ALA A 132 -7.34 1.89 10.64
N GLY A 133 -8.06 2.91 10.17
CA GLY A 133 -8.75 3.85 11.04
C GLY A 133 -10.13 4.20 10.52
N ILE A 134 -11.00 4.59 11.45
CA ILE A 134 -12.32 5.12 11.20
C ILE A 134 -12.50 6.42 12.02
N GLY A 135 -13.46 7.23 11.61
CA GLY A 135 -13.74 8.50 12.29
C GLY A 135 -13.13 9.67 11.52
N PHE A 136 -12.66 10.65 12.27
CA PHE A 136 -12.23 11.94 11.71
C PHE A 136 -11.18 11.85 10.62
N ASP A 137 -10.14 11.01 10.80
CA ASP A 137 -9.09 10.83 9.80
C ASP A 137 -9.60 10.24 8.49
N ALA A 138 -10.52 9.28 8.59
CA ALA A 138 -11.15 8.69 7.42
C ALA A 138 -11.99 9.73 6.65
N GLU A 139 -12.67 10.64 7.36
CA GLU A 139 -13.42 11.75 6.76
C GLU A 139 -12.47 12.73 6.07
N VAL A 140 -11.37 13.15 6.74
CA VAL A 140 -10.34 14.02 6.14
C VAL A 140 -9.77 13.36 4.88
N ALA A 141 -9.43 12.08 4.93
CA ALA A 141 -8.91 11.34 3.79
C ALA A 141 -9.94 11.23 2.65
N SER A 142 -11.22 11.04 2.97
CA SER A 142 -12.33 11.00 2.00
C SER A 142 -12.45 12.34 1.27
N ILE A 143 -12.50 13.44 2.01
CA ILE A 143 -12.57 14.79 1.45
C ILE A 143 -11.35 15.08 0.59
N PHE A 144 -10.15 14.77 1.10
CA PHE A 144 -8.89 14.98 0.37
C PHE A 144 -8.85 14.19 -0.94
N ASN A 145 -9.30 12.93 -0.95
CA ASN A 145 -9.32 12.08 -2.13
C ASN A 145 -10.30 12.56 -3.22
N LYS A 146 -11.38 13.21 -2.84
CA LYS A 146 -12.35 13.82 -3.79
C LYS A 146 -11.81 15.10 -4.44
N ARG A 147 -10.76 15.71 -3.87
CA ARG A 147 -10.18 16.95 -4.40
C ARG A 147 -9.23 16.64 -5.58
N LYS A 148 -9.34 17.45 -6.63
CA LYS A 148 -8.50 17.31 -7.84
C LYS A 148 -7.03 17.65 -7.59
N LYS A 149 -6.75 18.57 -6.66
CA LYS A 149 -5.39 19.00 -6.33
C LYS A 149 -4.86 18.23 -5.12
N ARG A 150 -3.62 17.76 -5.19
CA ARG A 150 -2.89 17.10 -4.11
C ARG A 150 -1.99 18.08 -3.39
N GLY A 151 -1.39 17.69 -2.27
CA GLY A 151 -0.43 18.48 -1.50
C GLY A 151 -0.93 18.95 -0.15
N LEU A 152 0.00 19.42 0.67
CA LEU A 152 -0.22 19.75 2.09
C LEU A 152 -1.36 20.77 2.29
N LEU A 153 -1.39 21.82 1.46
CA LEU A 153 -2.43 22.86 1.57
C LEU A 153 -3.84 22.27 1.40
N ASN A 154 -4.02 21.37 0.43
CA ASN A 154 -5.32 20.73 0.22
C ASN A 154 -5.66 19.74 1.34
N TYR A 155 -4.67 19.12 1.97
CA TYR A 155 -4.88 18.30 3.16
C TYR A 155 -5.37 19.17 4.34
N ILE A 156 -4.72 20.32 4.59
CA ILE A 156 -5.12 21.27 5.64
C ILE A 156 -6.55 21.78 5.39
N ILE A 157 -6.90 22.13 4.16
CA ILE A 157 -8.26 22.55 3.83
C ILE A 157 -9.26 21.41 4.09
N SER A 158 -8.92 20.18 3.71
CA SER A 158 -9.78 19.01 3.96
C SER A 158 -9.98 18.76 5.44
N PHE A 159 -8.94 18.97 6.25
CA PHE A 159 -8.98 18.88 7.70
C PHE A 159 -10.01 19.88 8.29
N PHE A 160 -9.93 21.15 7.91
CA PHE A 160 -10.88 22.16 8.41
C PHE A 160 -12.31 21.94 7.93
N ILE A 161 -12.50 21.43 6.70
CA ILE A 161 -13.83 21.05 6.21
C ILE A 161 -14.38 19.90 7.04
N ALA A 162 -13.59 18.86 7.28
CA ALA A 162 -13.98 17.74 8.12
C ALA A 162 -14.34 18.23 9.53
N LEU A 163 -13.47 19.04 10.14
CA LEU A 163 -13.66 19.53 11.52
C LEU A 163 -14.98 20.27 11.72
N LYS A 164 -15.44 21.00 10.69
CA LYS A 164 -16.69 21.75 10.75
C LYS A 164 -17.94 20.86 10.73
N HIS A 165 -17.87 19.70 10.09
CA HIS A 165 -19.04 18.86 9.81
C HIS A 165 -19.00 17.48 10.46
N PHE A 166 -17.88 17.13 11.08
CA PHE A 166 -17.70 15.80 11.66
C PHE A 166 -18.47 15.67 12.99
N ASN A 167 -19.19 14.56 13.10
CA ASN A 167 -19.77 14.13 14.37
C ASN A 167 -19.09 12.85 14.81
N PRO A 168 -18.85 12.65 16.12
CA PRO A 168 -18.36 11.40 16.65
C PRO A 168 -19.19 10.22 16.15
N ILE A 169 -18.53 9.11 15.91
CA ILE A 169 -19.15 7.87 15.43
C ILE A 169 -19.32 6.89 16.60
N GLU A 170 -20.39 6.12 16.58
CA GLU A 170 -20.55 5.00 17.52
C GLU A 170 -19.80 3.79 16.98
N ILE A 171 -19.00 3.18 17.83
CA ILE A 171 -18.35 1.87 17.59
C ILE A 171 -18.78 0.91 18.69
N GLU A 172 -18.74 -0.37 18.38
CA GLU A 172 -18.95 -1.44 19.35
C GLU A 172 -17.67 -2.25 19.51
N ILE A 173 -17.16 -2.32 20.73
CA ILE A 173 -15.98 -3.09 21.07
C ILE A 173 -16.37 -4.06 22.19
N ASN A 174 -16.25 -5.37 21.95
CA ASN A 174 -16.58 -6.41 22.92
C ASN A 174 -18.00 -6.31 23.51
N GLY A 175 -18.96 -5.79 22.73
CA GLY A 175 -20.35 -5.61 23.15
C GLY A 175 -20.65 -4.29 23.85
N GLU A 176 -19.65 -3.44 24.09
CA GLU A 176 -19.80 -2.10 24.65
C GLU A 176 -19.81 -1.04 23.54
N LYS A 177 -20.76 -0.12 23.60
CA LYS A 177 -20.86 0.99 22.64
C LYS A 177 -20.11 2.20 23.15
N GLU A 178 -19.23 2.71 22.29
CA GLU A 178 -18.40 3.88 22.55
C GLU A 178 -18.62 4.93 21.47
N SER A 179 -18.71 6.19 21.86
CA SER A 179 -18.71 7.31 20.92
C SER A 179 -17.29 7.85 20.77
N VAL A 180 -16.73 7.70 19.58
CA VAL A 180 -15.32 8.03 19.32
C VAL A 180 -15.19 9.10 18.23
N PHE A 181 -14.25 10.01 18.43
CA PHE A 181 -13.83 10.96 17.40
C PHE A 181 -12.92 10.29 16.37
N LEU A 182 -12.04 9.44 16.82
CA LEU A 182 -11.06 8.70 16.04
C LEU A 182 -10.83 7.32 16.67
N PHE A 183 -10.81 6.30 15.86
CA PHE A 183 -10.37 4.95 16.26
C PHE A 183 -9.41 4.40 15.21
N THR A 184 -8.23 4.00 15.65
CA THR A 184 -7.18 3.46 14.78
C THR A 184 -6.62 2.16 15.34
N MET A 185 -6.49 1.18 14.47
CA MET A 185 -5.76 -0.06 14.73
C MET A 185 -4.43 -0.03 13.97
N ALA A 186 -3.33 -0.25 14.67
CA ALA A 186 -1.99 -0.24 14.10
C ALA A 186 -1.39 -1.65 14.13
N ASN A 187 -0.99 -2.15 12.96
CA ASN A 187 -0.19 -3.36 12.76
C ASN A 187 1.27 -3.03 12.42
N ALA A 188 1.58 -1.76 12.35
CA ALA A 188 2.91 -1.23 12.06
C ALA A 188 3.11 0.06 12.86
N ASN A 189 4.37 0.42 13.14
CA ASN A 189 4.72 1.63 13.89
C ASN A 189 4.66 2.91 13.04
N GLN A 190 4.02 2.89 11.89
CA GLN A 190 3.92 4.02 10.96
C GLN A 190 2.45 4.41 10.79
N TYR A 191 2.09 5.57 11.30
CA TYR A 191 0.76 6.15 11.08
C TYR A 191 0.64 6.79 9.69
N GLY A 192 1.73 7.24 9.12
CA GLY A 192 1.84 7.81 7.77
C GLY A 192 3.03 8.76 7.67
N ASN A 193 3.67 8.81 6.52
CA ASN A 193 4.74 9.75 6.15
C ASN A 193 5.73 10.16 7.27
N ASN A 194 6.32 9.17 7.97
CA ASN A 194 7.19 9.33 9.15
C ASN A 194 6.50 9.80 10.44
N ALA A 195 5.19 9.71 10.57
CA ALA A 195 4.53 9.81 11.86
C ALA A 195 4.57 8.43 12.54
N PHE A 196 5.19 8.36 13.71
CA PHE A 196 5.31 7.18 14.57
C PHE A 196 4.26 7.20 15.66
#